data_66fa4507b4c2df8f97bbf7d8d23993f8
#
_entry.id   66fa4507b4c2df8f97bbf7d8d23993f8
#
_cell.length_a   1.000
_cell.length_b   1.000
_cell.length_c   1.000
_cell.angle_alpha   90.00
_cell.angle_beta   90.00
_cell.angle_gamma   90.00
#
_symmetry.space_group_name_H-M   'P 1'
#
loop_
_entity.id
_entity.type
_entity.pdbx_description
1 polymer ?
#
loop_
_entity_poly.entity_id
_entity_poly.type
_entity_poly.pdbx_seq_one_letter_code
_entity_poly.pdbx_strand_id
1 'polypeptide(L)'
;IESASVTFTYTVYGVVLAQFSVGAAFAVRTMRHTFDHLSARPEDVAMTLGCTRAQAVWLVTLPAARRGMFAAASVAWARSLGEFGPILVFAGATRMKTEVLPTTVWLELSVGNLEAAVAVSLLMVMCAIAVLAAVKWLGEEV
;
A
#
# COMPACT_ATOMS: atom_id res chain seq x y z
N ILE A 1 -23.31 24.20 -21.19
CA ILE A 1 -22.69 24.07 -19.85
C ILE A 1 -22.11 22.67 -19.80
N GLU A 2 -20.93 22.55 -20.37
CA GLU A 2 -20.15 21.32 -20.34
C GLU A 2 -19.51 21.26 -18.96
N SER A 3 -20.20 20.60 -18.04
CA SER A 3 -19.68 20.26 -16.74
C SER A 3 -18.40 19.47 -16.97
N ALA A 4 -17.28 19.99 -16.53
CA ALA A 4 -16.04 19.23 -16.40
C ALA A 4 -16.26 18.11 -15.38
N SER A 5 -17.04 17.10 -15.73
CA SER A 5 -17.07 15.83 -15.02
C SER A 5 -15.71 15.20 -15.25
N VAL A 6 -14.83 15.35 -14.25
CA VAL A 6 -13.59 14.59 -14.22
C VAL A 6 -14.01 13.13 -14.24
N THR A 7 -13.94 12.52 -15.42
CA THR A 7 -14.32 11.13 -15.61
C THR A 7 -13.23 10.29 -14.96
N PHE A 8 -13.39 9.97 -13.68
CA PHE A 8 -12.44 9.12 -12.93
C PHE A 8 -12.44 7.68 -13.43
N THR A 9 -13.54 7.26 -14.05
CA THR A 9 -13.68 5.91 -14.61
C THR A 9 -12.89 5.75 -15.91
N TYR A 10 -12.28 4.60 -16.11
CA TYR A 10 -11.46 4.25 -17.31
C TYR A 10 -10.24 5.15 -17.54
N THR A 11 -9.70 5.75 -16.49
CA THR A 11 -8.52 6.62 -16.53
C THR A 11 -7.45 6.13 -15.56
N VAL A 12 -6.22 6.60 -15.74
CA VAL A 12 -5.11 6.36 -14.80
C VAL A 12 -5.45 6.86 -13.39
N TYR A 13 -6.22 7.93 -13.28
CA TYR A 13 -6.67 8.44 -11.97
C TYR A 13 -7.56 7.43 -11.24
N GLY A 14 -8.40 6.68 -11.97
CA GLY A 14 -9.21 5.60 -11.40
C GLY A 14 -8.34 4.44 -10.87
N VAL A 15 -7.25 4.10 -11.58
CA VAL A 15 -6.28 3.10 -11.10
C VAL A 15 -5.64 3.56 -9.79
N VAL A 16 -5.10 4.79 -9.78
CA VAL A 16 -4.43 5.36 -8.60
C VAL A 16 -5.38 5.43 -7.41
N LEU A 17 -6.63 5.88 -7.62
CA LEU A 17 -7.63 5.97 -6.57
C LEU A 17 -7.98 4.58 -6.00
N ALA A 18 -8.16 3.59 -6.85
CA ALA A 18 -8.46 2.22 -6.43
C ALA A 18 -7.32 1.63 -5.59
N GLN A 19 -6.08 1.72 -6.09
CA GLN A 19 -4.90 1.24 -5.37
C GLN A 19 -4.66 1.99 -4.06
N PHE A 20 -4.80 3.31 -4.06
CA PHE A 20 -4.66 4.13 -2.87
C PHE A 20 -5.70 3.77 -1.81
N SER A 21 -6.97 3.60 -2.18
CA SER A 21 -8.05 3.28 -1.23
C SER A 21 -7.79 1.97 -0.51
N VAL A 22 -7.39 0.94 -1.24
CA VAL A 22 -7.07 -0.37 -0.66
C VAL A 22 -5.79 -0.29 0.18
N GLY A 23 -4.72 0.30 -0.35
CA GLY A 23 -3.47 0.48 0.38
C GLY A 23 -3.65 1.26 1.67
N ALA A 24 -4.42 2.37 1.64
CA ALA A 24 -4.72 3.19 2.81
C ALA A 24 -5.49 2.40 3.87
N ALA A 25 -6.49 1.60 3.49
CA ALA A 25 -7.25 0.78 4.44
C ALA A 25 -6.33 -0.19 5.19
N PHE A 26 -5.41 -0.86 4.50
CA PHE A 26 -4.44 -1.76 5.13
C PHE A 26 -3.40 -1.01 5.96
N ALA A 27 -2.92 0.14 5.50
CA ALA A 27 -2.00 0.99 6.25
C ALA A 27 -2.61 1.43 7.58
N VAL A 28 -3.83 1.97 7.55
CA VAL A 28 -4.55 2.43 8.75
C VAL A 28 -4.77 1.26 9.72
N ARG A 29 -5.19 0.09 9.24
CA ARG A 29 -5.39 -1.09 10.08
C ARG A 29 -4.10 -1.53 10.75
N THR A 30 -3.00 -1.59 10.02
CA THR A 30 -1.69 -2.00 10.56
C THR A 30 -1.15 -0.97 11.53
N MET A 31 -1.29 0.33 11.22
CA MET A 31 -0.89 1.41 12.11
C MET A 31 -1.68 1.40 13.42
N ARG A 32 -2.99 1.20 13.35
CA ARG A 32 -3.81 1.07 14.55
C ARG A 32 -3.30 -0.06 15.44
N HIS A 33 -3.07 -1.23 14.87
CA HIS A 33 -2.50 -2.37 15.61
C HIS A 33 -1.14 -2.02 16.23
N THR A 34 -0.28 -1.30 15.51
CA THR A 34 1.01 -0.85 16.03
C THR A 34 0.83 0.06 17.26
N PHE A 35 -0.04 1.06 17.17
CA PHE A 35 -0.28 1.99 18.28
C PHE A 35 -0.96 1.31 19.49
N ASP A 36 -1.88 0.36 19.25
CA ASP A 36 -2.56 -0.38 20.31
C ASP A 36 -1.58 -1.24 21.15
N HIS A 37 -0.41 -1.61 20.57
CA HIS A 37 0.64 -2.39 21.25
C HIS A 37 1.76 -1.53 21.84
N LEU A 38 1.78 -0.22 21.58
CA LEU A 38 2.74 0.69 22.20
C LEU A 38 2.35 0.97 23.66
N SER A 39 3.33 0.90 24.54
CA SER A 39 3.12 1.31 25.93
C SER A 39 2.90 2.82 26.02
N ALA A 40 1.87 3.27 26.71
CA ALA A 40 1.62 4.69 26.98
C ALA A 40 2.60 5.30 28.01
N ARG A 41 3.28 4.47 28.82
CA ARG A 41 4.16 4.92 29.90
C ARG A 41 5.23 5.92 29.47
N PRO A 42 5.99 5.74 28.37
CA PRO A 42 7.00 6.72 27.96
C PRO A 42 6.39 8.09 27.58
N GLU A 43 5.19 8.11 27.02
CA GLU A 43 4.46 9.35 26.71
C GLU A 43 4.04 10.07 28.00
N ASP A 44 3.51 9.34 28.97
CA ASP A 44 3.13 9.89 30.27
C ASP A 44 4.32 10.47 31.02
N VAL A 45 5.47 9.77 31.00
CA VAL A 45 6.72 10.27 31.61
C VAL A 45 7.19 11.55 30.92
N ALA A 46 7.14 11.63 29.59
CA ALA A 46 7.52 12.85 28.87
C ALA A 46 6.61 14.04 29.25
N MET A 47 5.32 13.79 29.43
CA MET A 47 4.39 14.84 29.88
C MET A 47 4.68 15.29 31.33
N THR A 48 5.07 14.40 32.23
CA THR A 48 5.46 14.77 33.60
C THR A 48 6.75 15.60 33.62
N LEU A 49 7.63 15.44 32.62
CA LEU A 49 8.84 16.22 32.44
C LEU A 49 8.60 17.59 31.75
N GLY A 50 7.33 17.96 31.51
CA GLY A 50 6.95 19.26 30.98
C GLY A 50 6.74 19.31 29.47
N CYS A 51 6.80 18.17 28.77
CA CYS A 51 6.44 18.12 27.36
C CYS A 51 4.92 18.30 27.17
N THR A 52 4.54 19.05 26.15
CA THR A 52 3.15 19.05 25.69
C THR A 52 2.83 17.71 25.03
N ARG A 53 1.54 17.34 24.97
CA ARG A 53 1.09 16.09 24.35
C ARG A 53 1.58 15.94 22.92
N ALA A 54 1.56 17.02 22.12
CA ALA A 54 2.08 17.01 20.76
C ALA A 54 3.59 16.71 20.73
N GLN A 55 4.36 17.31 21.63
CA GLN A 55 5.81 17.06 21.72
C GLN A 55 6.08 15.60 22.15
N ALA A 56 5.33 15.05 23.09
CA ALA A 56 5.47 13.66 23.51
C ALA A 56 5.18 12.69 22.37
N VAL A 57 4.15 12.95 21.56
CA VAL A 57 3.85 12.14 20.35
C VAL A 57 5.01 12.21 19.36
N TRP A 58 5.52 13.40 19.03
CA TRP A 58 6.60 13.55 18.03
C TRP A 58 7.94 13.01 18.50
N LEU A 59 8.30 13.21 19.77
CA LEU A 59 9.62 12.86 20.30
C LEU A 59 9.71 11.44 20.86
N VAL A 60 8.58 10.84 21.28
CA VAL A 60 8.55 9.54 21.94
C VAL A 60 7.74 8.52 21.16
N THR A 61 6.45 8.81 20.90
CA THR A 61 5.52 7.83 20.32
C THR A 61 5.84 7.51 18.86
N LEU A 62 6.08 8.53 18.02
CA LEU A 62 6.42 8.31 16.62
C LEU A 62 7.74 7.55 16.39
N PRO A 63 8.85 7.92 17.07
CA PRO A 63 10.08 7.13 16.97
C PRO A 63 9.92 5.68 17.47
N ALA A 64 9.13 5.47 18.53
CA ALA A 64 8.82 4.14 19.02
C ALA A 64 7.98 3.32 18.02
N ALA A 65 7.09 3.99 17.25
CA ALA A 65 6.23 3.37 16.25
C ALA A 65 6.95 3.10 14.91
N ARG A 66 8.18 3.58 14.69
CA ARG A 66 8.85 3.56 13.38
C ARG A 66 8.86 2.18 12.71
N ARG A 67 9.13 1.11 13.45
CA ARG A 67 9.11 -0.27 12.92
C ARG A 67 7.72 -0.65 12.40
N GLY A 68 6.69 -0.32 13.16
CA GLY A 68 5.30 -0.54 12.75
C GLY A 68 4.91 0.32 11.53
N MET A 69 5.43 1.54 11.42
CA MET A 69 5.21 2.41 10.26
C MET A 69 5.82 1.79 8.99
N PHE A 70 7.05 1.28 9.05
CA PHE A 70 7.67 0.57 7.94
C PHE A 70 6.89 -0.70 7.57
N ALA A 71 6.46 -1.48 8.55
CA ALA A 71 5.62 -2.65 8.31
C ALA A 71 4.29 -2.27 7.65
N ALA A 72 3.62 -1.22 8.13
CA ALA A 72 2.38 -0.72 7.57
C ALA A 72 2.54 -0.26 6.11
N ALA A 73 3.60 0.50 5.82
CA ALA A 73 3.91 0.97 4.47
C ALA A 73 4.17 -0.20 3.52
N SER A 74 4.93 -1.20 3.98
CA SER A 74 5.26 -2.39 3.19
C SER A 74 4.03 -3.25 2.88
N VAL A 75 3.17 -3.48 3.88
CA VAL A 75 1.91 -4.21 3.69
C VAL A 75 0.98 -3.46 2.75
N ALA A 76 0.83 -2.14 2.92
CA ALA A 76 0.01 -1.31 2.05
C ALA A 76 0.49 -1.35 0.61
N TRP A 77 1.80 -1.25 0.40
CA TRP A 77 2.42 -1.30 -0.92
C TRP A 77 2.24 -2.68 -1.58
N ALA A 78 2.56 -3.76 -0.87
CA ALA A 78 2.39 -5.13 -1.39
C ALA A 78 0.92 -5.42 -1.74
N ARG A 79 0.00 -4.92 -0.93
CA ARG A 79 -1.44 -5.07 -1.15
C ARG A 79 -1.91 -4.31 -2.39
N SER A 80 -1.40 -3.08 -2.58
CA SER A 80 -1.73 -2.25 -3.76
C SER A 80 -1.23 -2.86 -5.07
N LEU A 81 -0.07 -3.53 -5.06
CA LEU A 81 0.47 -4.20 -6.26
C LEU A 81 -0.39 -5.38 -6.73
N GLY A 82 -0.97 -6.12 -5.80
CA GLY A 82 -1.80 -7.28 -6.12
C GLY A 82 -3.27 -6.95 -6.41
N GLU A 83 -3.64 -5.67 -6.44
CA GLU A 83 -5.04 -5.29 -6.56
C GLU A 83 -5.54 -5.46 -8.00
N PHE A 84 -6.59 -6.27 -8.16
CA PHE A 84 -7.21 -6.57 -9.44
C PHE A 84 -8.66 -6.08 -9.51
N GLY A 85 -9.50 -6.49 -8.53
CA GLY A 85 -10.94 -6.27 -8.56
C GLY A 85 -11.35 -4.80 -8.64
N PRO A 86 -10.98 -3.96 -7.68
CA PRO A 86 -11.26 -2.53 -7.71
C PRO A 86 -10.72 -1.84 -8.95
N ILE A 87 -9.53 -2.20 -9.43
CA ILE A 87 -8.97 -1.61 -10.65
C ILE A 87 -9.83 -1.95 -11.86
N LEU A 88 -10.24 -3.22 -11.98
CA LEU A 88 -11.09 -3.66 -13.09
C LEU A 88 -12.44 -2.94 -13.09
N VAL A 89 -13.04 -2.71 -11.91
CA VAL A 89 -14.34 -2.04 -11.78
C VAL A 89 -14.22 -0.54 -12.05
N PHE A 90 -13.22 0.15 -11.50
CA PHE A 90 -13.11 1.61 -11.60
C PHE A 90 -12.39 2.09 -12.86
N ALA A 91 -11.35 1.39 -13.29
CA ALA A 91 -10.50 1.83 -14.38
C ALA A 91 -10.58 0.93 -15.63
N GLY A 92 -11.15 -0.26 -15.49
CA GLY A 92 -11.12 -1.26 -16.56
C GLY A 92 -9.70 -1.80 -16.80
N ALA A 93 -9.58 -2.71 -17.78
CA ALA A 93 -8.32 -3.27 -18.22
C ALA A 93 -8.08 -2.91 -19.69
N THR A 94 -7.67 -1.67 -19.96
CA THR A 94 -7.38 -1.23 -21.34
C THR A 94 -5.88 -1.26 -21.56
N ARG A 95 -5.42 -2.02 -22.58
CA ARG A 95 -4.00 -2.11 -22.93
C ARG A 95 -3.39 -0.73 -23.13
N MET A 96 -2.21 -0.52 -22.57
CA MET A 96 -1.41 0.70 -22.65
C MET A 96 -2.07 1.96 -22.04
N LYS A 97 -3.20 1.83 -21.33
CA LYS A 97 -3.87 2.97 -20.66
C LYS A 97 -4.08 2.74 -19.17
N THR A 98 -4.83 1.70 -18.79
CA THR A 98 -5.18 1.39 -17.41
C THR A 98 -4.72 -0.01 -17.01
N GLU A 99 -3.85 -0.59 -17.81
CA GLU A 99 -3.26 -1.90 -17.62
C GLU A 99 -2.26 -1.86 -16.46
N VAL A 100 -2.42 -2.77 -15.53
CA VAL A 100 -1.50 -3.04 -14.41
C VAL A 100 -1.14 -4.52 -14.40
N LEU A 101 -0.08 -4.92 -13.71
CA LEU A 101 0.42 -6.31 -13.74
C LEU A 101 -0.68 -7.37 -13.55
N PRO A 102 -1.57 -7.28 -12.54
CA PRO A 102 -2.65 -8.26 -12.38
C PRO A 102 -3.65 -8.28 -13.55
N THR A 103 -3.98 -7.11 -14.11
CA THR A 103 -4.90 -7.04 -15.24
C THR A 103 -4.23 -7.49 -16.54
N THR A 104 -2.90 -7.35 -16.67
CA THR A 104 -2.13 -7.91 -17.79
C THR A 104 -2.24 -9.44 -17.81
N VAL A 105 -2.08 -10.09 -16.66
CA VAL A 105 -2.26 -11.56 -16.57
C VAL A 105 -3.63 -11.97 -17.07
N TRP A 106 -4.67 -11.26 -16.64
CA TRP A 106 -6.04 -11.53 -17.07
C TRP A 106 -6.24 -11.30 -18.58
N LEU A 107 -5.69 -10.20 -19.13
CA LEU A 107 -5.77 -9.91 -20.55
C LEU A 107 -5.06 -10.96 -21.40
N GLU A 108 -3.85 -11.39 -21.02
CA GLU A 108 -3.09 -12.42 -21.72
C GLU A 108 -3.80 -13.78 -21.68
N LEU A 109 -4.39 -14.14 -20.54
CA LEU A 109 -5.24 -15.35 -20.43
C LEU A 109 -6.48 -15.25 -21.34
N SER A 110 -7.09 -14.07 -21.44
CA SER A 110 -8.29 -13.85 -22.25
C SER A 110 -8.04 -14.03 -23.74
N VAL A 111 -6.81 -13.75 -24.22
CA VAL A 111 -6.41 -13.95 -25.62
C VAL A 111 -5.73 -15.33 -25.84
N GLY A 112 -5.64 -16.16 -24.82
CA GLY A 112 -5.05 -17.51 -24.92
C GLY A 112 -3.51 -17.52 -24.92
N ASN A 113 -2.85 -16.42 -24.58
CA ASN A 113 -1.39 -16.30 -24.51
C ASN A 113 -0.88 -16.74 -23.15
N LEU A 114 -0.81 -18.05 -22.93
CA LEU A 114 -0.39 -18.63 -21.65
C LEU A 114 1.07 -18.31 -21.31
N GLU A 115 1.95 -18.22 -22.28
CA GLU A 115 3.37 -17.93 -22.06
C GLU A 115 3.56 -16.53 -21.47
N ALA A 116 2.90 -15.52 -22.04
CA ALA A 116 2.96 -14.16 -21.51
C ALA A 116 2.30 -14.06 -20.14
N ALA A 117 1.16 -14.72 -19.91
CA ALA A 117 0.49 -14.74 -18.62
C ALA A 117 1.39 -15.33 -17.52
N VAL A 118 2.07 -16.44 -17.82
CA VAL A 118 3.03 -17.06 -16.89
C VAL A 118 4.22 -16.15 -16.63
N ALA A 119 4.79 -15.52 -17.67
CA ALA A 119 5.92 -14.62 -17.54
C ALA A 119 5.60 -13.42 -16.61
N VAL A 120 4.44 -12.79 -16.81
CA VAL A 120 3.99 -11.66 -15.96
C VAL A 120 3.72 -12.12 -14.53
N SER A 121 3.11 -13.31 -14.36
CA SER A 121 2.86 -13.88 -13.02
C SER A 121 4.17 -14.15 -12.27
N LEU A 122 5.18 -14.71 -12.93
CA LEU A 122 6.50 -14.92 -12.34
C LEU A 122 7.16 -13.60 -11.96
N LEU A 123 7.07 -12.58 -12.81
CA LEU A 123 7.57 -11.24 -12.51
C LEU A 123 6.91 -10.66 -11.26
N MET A 124 5.60 -10.82 -11.10
CA MET A 124 4.88 -10.38 -9.90
C MET A 124 5.39 -11.11 -8.64
N VAL A 125 5.58 -12.43 -8.71
CA VAL A 125 6.10 -13.23 -7.60
C VAL A 125 7.52 -12.78 -7.23
N MET A 126 8.38 -12.57 -8.22
CA MET A 126 9.75 -12.07 -7.99
C MET A 126 9.75 -10.69 -7.34
N CYS A 127 8.90 -9.75 -7.82
CA CYS A 127 8.75 -8.45 -7.20
C CYS A 127 8.27 -8.56 -5.73
N ALA A 128 7.30 -9.42 -5.45
CA ALA A 128 6.80 -9.64 -4.10
C ALA A 128 7.90 -10.19 -3.17
N ILE A 129 8.66 -11.19 -3.63
CA ILE A 129 9.79 -11.76 -2.86
C ILE A 129 10.86 -10.69 -2.62
N ALA A 130 11.23 -9.92 -3.65
CA ALA A 130 12.24 -8.88 -3.52
C ALA A 130 11.86 -7.82 -2.48
N VAL A 131 10.59 -7.41 -2.47
CA VAL A 131 10.10 -6.45 -1.49
C VAL A 131 10.06 -7.03 -0.09
N LEU A 132 9.57 -8.26 0.07
CA LEU A 132 9.57 -8.92 1.38
C LEU A 132 11.00 -9.09 1.92
N ALA A 133 11.96 -9.45 1.06
CA ALA A 133 13.37 -9.55 1.43
C ALA A 133 13.94 -8.18 1.84
N ALA A 134 13.66 -7.12 1.07
CA ALA A 134 14.10 -5.77 1.38
C ALA A 134 13.54 -5.26 2.71
N VAL A 135 12.23 -5.51 2.95
CA VAL A 135 11.57 -5.12 4.22
C VAL A 135 12.17 -5.87 5.39
N LYS A 136 12.43 -7.16 5.23
CA LYS A 136 13.07 -7.95 6.30
C LYS A 136 14.47 -7.42 6.61
N TRP A 137 15.28 -7.17 5.60
CA TRP A 137 16.64 -6.63 5.76
C TRP A 137 16.64 -5.26 6.44
N LEU A 138 15.82 -4.33 5.99
CA LEU A 138 15.68 -3.00 6.60
C LEU A 138 15.06 -3.05 8.00
N GLY A 139 14.22 -4.04 8.27
CA GLY A 139 13.58 -4.22 9.58
C GLY A 139 14.49 -4.84 10.64
N GLU A 140 15.53 -5.57 10.25
CA GLU A 140 16.52 -6.16 11.16
C GLU A 140 17.59 -5.14 11.61
N GLU A 141 17.86 -4.10 10.80
CA GLU A 141 18.85 -3.06 11.10
C GLU A 141 18.29 -1.87 11.92
N VAL A 142 16.99 -1.82 12.15
CA VAL A 142 16.30 -0.72 12.85
C VAL A 142 15.64 -1.21 14.13
#